data_50e1f719f57558a0d3d2fc04e987b796
#
_entry.id   50e1f719f57558a0d3d2fc04e987b796
#
_cell.length_a   1.000
_cell.length_b   1.000
_cell.length_c   1.000
_cell.angle_alpha   90.00
_cell.angle_beta   90.00
_cell.angle_gamma   90.00
#
_symmetry.space_group_name_H-M   'P 1'
#
loop_
_entity.id
_entity.type
_entity.pdbx_description
1 polymer ?
#
loop_
_entity_poly.entity_id
_entity_poly.type
_entity_poly.pdbx_seq_one_letter_code
_entity_poly.pdbx_strand_id
1 'polypeptide(L)'
;VKKDVLFHKPSNINDANEVRKNGQLSDIALLIPKNIMTNYKYRGDYAEDLDLGIRMVNDGRRVMFTGNLAVVHSHVRSAYYFLKRAFVDTKSVNKILSQTHNNIAISEIVRQLKTALSTINVLTQYVIYVNNNFETFDKKIPKPSEFMGKAQLEAESFSENVNVQFIDEDLTSFLLALQSYVNTLNGENNLKDKLNIQGFTHLLDSIHETAMISTNNISSTKDIDLTDYIQSLYKGYSLLLGSQLSFIYSSYDTTHELKELLVNLSDEV
;
A
#
# COMPACT_ATOMS: atom_id res chain seq x y z
N VAL A 1 -23.97 -10.13 6.76
CA VAL A 1 -24.09 -10.84 5.48
C VAL A 1 -23.81 -9.84 4.37
N LYS A 2 -22.74 -10.03 3.60
CA LYS A 2 -22.45 -9.19 2.43
C LYS A 2 -23.50 -9.53 1.37
N LYS A 3 -24.07 -8.49 0.74
CA LYS A 3 -25.04 -8.68 -0.35
C LYS A 3 -24.30 -9.12 -1.61
N ASP A 4 -24.97 -9.94 -2.44
CA ASP A 4 -24.50 -10.24 -3.77
C ASP A 4 -24.48 -8.96 -4.63
N VAL A 5 -23.44 -8.82 -5.43
CA VAL A 5 -23.26 -7.66 -6.32
C VAL A 5 -23.12 -8.16 -7.75
N LEU A 6 -24.02 -7.70 -8.61
CA LEU A 6 -23.94 -7.94 -10.04
C LEU A 6 -23.19 -6.78 -10.71
N PHE A 7 -22.12 -7.10 -11.39
CA PHE A 7 -21.34 -6.13 -12.18
C PHE A 7 -21.97 -5.92 -13.55
N HIS A 8 -21.97 -4.69 -13.99
CA HIS A 8 -22.56 -4.26 -15.23
C HIS A 8 -21.51 -3.57 -16.11
N LYS A 9 -21.78 -3.52 -17.41
CA LYS A 9 -20.96 -2.71 -18.30
C LYS A 9 -20.94 -1.27 -17.81
N PRO A 10 -19.75 -0.65 -17.66
CA PRO A 10 -19.65 0.75 -17.28
C PRO A 10 -20.46 1.65 -18.21
N SER A 11 -21.15 2.65 -17.66
CA SER A 11 -21.86 3.67 -18.46
C SER A 11 -20.87 4.58 -19.18
N ASN A 12 -19.73 4.83 -18.54
CA ASN A 12 -18.62 5.58 -19.09
C ASN A 12 -17.32 4.77 -19.04
N ILE A 13 -16.88 4.26 -20.17
CA ILE A 13 -15.63 3.50 -20.28
C ILE A 13 -14.38 4.34 -20.07
N ASN A 14 -14.49 5.67 -20.07
CA ASN A 14 -13.40 6.59 -19.78
C ASN A 14 -13.30 6.93 -18.29
N ASP A 15 -14.28 6.54 -17.49
CA ASP A 15 -14.22 6.65 -16.03
C ASP A 15 -13.51 5.42 -15.45
N ALA A 16 -12.22 5.57 -15.14
CA ALA A 16 -11.38 4.52 -14.60
C ALA A 16 -11.94 3.90 -13.30
N ASN A 17 -12.61 4.70 -12.46
CA ASN A 17 -13.20 4.20 -11.20
C ASN A 17 -14.43 3.33 -11.49
N GLU A 18 -15.26 3.74 -12.43
CA GLU A 18 -16.42 2.95 -12.84
C GLU A 18 -15.99 1.64 -13.53
N VAL A 19 -15.00 1.72 -14.42
CA VAL A 19 -14.43 0.54 -15.10
C VAL A 19 -13.83 -0.43 -14.08
N ARG A 20 -13.01 0.06 -13.15
CA ARG A 20 -12.40 -0.76 -12.12
C ARG A 20 -13.44 -1.41 -11.22
N LYS A 21 -14.44 -0.65 -10.76
CA LYS A 21 -15.51 -1.15 -9.88
C LYS A 21 -16.28 -2.29 -10.52
N ASN A 22 -16.58 -2.20 -11.82
CA ASN A 22 -17.39 -3.19 -12.53
C ASN A 22 -16.55 -4.36 -13.11
N GLY A 23 -15.23 -4.17 -13.30
CA GLY A 23 -14.33 -5.21 -13.77
C GLY A 23 -13.67 -6.01 -12.66
N GLN A 24 -13.96 -5.73 -11.40
CA GLN A 24 -13.27 -6.37 -10.28
C GLN A 24 -13.59 -7.87 -10.20
N LEU A 25 -12.64 -8.70 -10.56
CA LEU A 25 -12.62 -10.12 -10.29
C LEU A 25 -11.58 -10.42 -9.20
N SER A 26 -11.64 -11.64 -8.67
CA SER A 26 -10.58 -12.22 -7.86
C SER A 26 -10.43 -13.68 -8.25
N ASP A 27 -9.26 -14.06 -8.72
CA ASP A 27 -8.92 -15.42 -9.12
C ASP A 27 -8.80 -16.39 -7.94
N ILE A 28 -8.69 -15.86 -6.70
CA ILE A 28 -8.64 -16.64 -5.45
C ILE A 28 -9.85 -17.55 -5.31
N ALA A 29 -11.05 -17.08 -5.72
CA ALA A 29 -12.30 -17.83 -5.64
C ALA A 29 -13.19 -17.47 -6.84
N LEU A 30 -12.79 -17.89 -8.04
CA LEU A 30 -13.51 -17.63 -9.28
C LEU A 30 -14.17 -18.91 -9.82
N LEU A 31 -15.47 -18.86 -10.03
CA LEU A 31 -16.22 -19.86 -10.79
C LEU A 31 -16.53 -19.29 -12.19
N ILE A 32 -15.95 -19.90 -13.20
CA ILE A 32 -16.14 -19.50 -14.60
C ILE A 32 -16.43 -20.71 -15.47
N PRO A 33 -17.45 -20.66 -16.36
CA PRO A 33 -17.71 -21.74 -17.30
C PRO A 33 -16.49 -21.97 -18.23
N LYS A 34 -16.17 -23.25 -18.47
CA LYS A 34 -15.01 -23.64 -19.29
C LYS A 34 -14.96 -22.95 -20.66
N ASN A 35 -16.11 -22.87 -21.33
CA ASN A 35 -16.19 -22.20 -22.64
C ASN A 35 -15.90 -20.69 -22.57
N ILE A 36 -16.24 -20.04 -21.46
CA ILE A 36 -15.87 -18.64 -21.22
C ILE A 36 -14.37 -18.54 -21.00
N MET A 37 -13.80 -19.36 -20.13
CA MET A 37 -12.34 -19.32 -19.85
C MET A 37 -11.49 -19.65 -21.09
N THR A 38 -12.00 -20.47 -21.99
CA THR A 38 -11.33 -20.77 -23.25
C THR A 38 -11.23 -19.53 -24.16
N ASN A 39 -12.27 -18.69 -24.16
CA ASN A 39 -12.33 -17.47 -24.98
C ASN A 39 -11.64 -16.26 -24.33
N TYR A 40 -11.66 -16.22 -22.99
CA TYR A 40 -11.08 -15.10 -22.21
C TYR A 40 -9.88 -15.61 -21.40
N LYS A 41 -8.73 -15.69 -22.05
CA LYS A 41 -7.48 -16.05 -21.35
C LYS A 41 -6.99 -14.88 -20.49
N TYR A 42 -6.27 -15.18 -19.41
CA TYR A 42 -5.50 -14.19 -18.68
C TYR A 42 -4.47 -13.50 -19.58
N ARG A 43 -4.21 -12.24 -19.34
CA ARG A 43 -3.24 -11.41 -20.06
C ARG A 43 -2.40 -10.64 -19.06
N GLY A 44 -1.08 -10.69 -19.23
CA GLY A 44 -0.14 -10.06 -18.29
C GLY A 44 0.14 -10.90 -17.06
N ASP A 45 1.06 -10.41 -16.26
CA ASP A 45 1.58 -11.12 -15.08
C ASP A 45 0.97 -10.57 -13.77
N TYR A 46 0.35 -9.39 -13.83
CA TYR A 46 -0.26 -8.72 -12.67
C TYR A 46 -1.57 -8.04 -13.05
N ALA A 47 -2.52 -8.05 -12.11
CA ALA A 47 -3.89 -7.56 -12.29
C ALA A 47 -4.62 -8.21 -13.49
N GLU A 48 -4.23 -9.42 -13.84
CA GLU A 48 -4.78 -10.23 -14.93
C GLU A 48 -6.24 -10.59 -14.70
N ASP A 49 -6.66 -10.71 -13.45
CA ASP A 49 -8.04 -10.94 -13.04
C ASP A 49 -8.91 -9.68 -13.28
N LEU A 50 -8.38 -8.50 -13.00
CA LEU A 50 -9.04 -7.22 -13.33
C LEU A 50 -9.18 -7.05 -14.84
N ASP A 51 -8.11 -7.30 -15.63
CA ASP A 51 -8.18 -7.26 -17.10
C ASP A 51 -9.23 -8.21 -17.65
N LEU A 52 -9.25 -9.43 -17.13
CA LEU A 52 -10.25 -10.43 -17.51
C LEU A 52 -11.67 -9.95 -17.22
N GLY A 53 -11.90 -9.44 -16.02
CA GLY A 53 -13.21 -8.93 -15.60
C GLY A 53 -13.68 -7.76 -16.46
N ILE A 54 -12.82 -6.79 -16.75
CA ILE A 54 -13.11 -5.65 -17.61
C ILE A 54 -13.53 -6.11 -19.01
N ARG A 55 -12.78 -7.03 -19.62
CA ARG A 55 -13.12 -7.56 -20.96
C ARG A 55 -14.46 -8.27 -20.96
N MET A 56 -14.71 -9.12 -19.96
CA MET A 56 -15.97 -9.85 -19.86
C MET A 56 -17.17 -8.91 -19.72
N VAL A 57 -17.08 -7.91 -18.85
CA VAL A 57 -18.18 -6.97 -18.61
C VAL A 57 -18.39 -6.06 -19.82
N ASN A 58 -17.33 -5.63 -20.51
CA ASN A 58 -17.43 -4.85 -21.75
C ASN A 58 -18.10 -5.61 -22.88
N ASP A 59 -17.91 -6.93 -22.94
CA ASP A 59 -18.57 -7.82 -23.91
C ASP A 59 -20.00 -8.22 -23.48
N GLY A 60 -20.54 -7.57 -22.44
CA GLY A 60 -21.89 -7.79 -21.95
C GLY A 60 -22.05 -9.09 -21.15
N ARG A 61 -20.95 -9.73 -20.73
CA ARG A 61 -21.04 -10.88 -19.81
C ARG A 61 -21.46 -10.41 -18.42
N ARG A 62 -22.24 -11.22 -17.76
CA ARG A 62 -22.66 -10.96 -16.37
C ARG A 62 -21.63 -11.57 -15.42
N VAL A 63 -21.07 -10.75 -14.54
CA VAL A 63 -20.17 -11.15 -13.48
C VAL A 63 -20.84 -10.85 -12.15
N MET A 64 -20.85 -11.80 -11.25
CA MET A 64 -21.49 -11.65 -9.93
C MET A 64 -20.47 -11.94 -8.83
N PHE A 65 -20.38 -11.01 -7.89
CA PHE A 65 -19.70 -11.24 -6.61
C PHE A 65 -20.75 -11.74 -5.61
N THR A 66 -20.54 -12.95 -5.07
CA THR A 66 -21.45 -13.49 -4.06
C THR A 66 -20.87 -13.33 -2.65
N GLY A 67 -21.60 -12.59 -1.80
CA GLY A 67 -21.18 -12.29 -0.44
C GLY A 67 -21.34 -13.46 0.54
N ASN A 68 -21.99 -14.54 0.10
CA ASN A 68 -22.25 -15.71 0.94
C ASN A 68 -21.17 -16.81 0.82
N LEU A 69 -20.26 -16.69 -0.13
CA LEU A 69 -19.11 -17.57 -0.30
C LEU A 69 -17.84 -16.80 0.07
N ALA A 70 -17.02 -17.41 0.90
CA ALA A 70 -15.74 -16.86 1.28
C ALA A 70 -14.70 -17.97 1.36
N VAL A 71 -13.49 -17.66 0.97
CA VAL A 71 -12.31 -18.51 1.18
C VAL A 71 -11.36 -17.79 2.11
N VAL A 72 -10.70 -18.53 2.97
CA VAL A 72 -9.61 -18.00 3.77
C VAL A 72 -8.37 -18.02 2.89
N HIS A 73 -7.83 -16.84 2.65
CA HIS A 73 -6.61 -16.65 1.87
C HIS A 73 -5.67 -15.75 2.65
N SER A 74 -4.52 -16.27 3.00
CA SER A 74 -3.50 -15.53 3.74
C SER A 74 -2.11 -15.77 3.16
N HIS A 75 -1.29 -14.74 3.19
CA HIS A 75 0.11 -14.81 2.84
C HIS A 75 0.97 -14.43 4.04
N VAL A 76 1.79 -15.36 4.51
CA VAL A 76 2.87 -15.06 5.44
C VAL A 76 4.06 -14.54 4.61
N ARG A 77 4.12 -13.24 4.40
CA ARG A 77 5.15 -12.56 3.62
C ARG A 77 5.68 -11.36 4.39
N SER A 78 6.91 -10.94 4.06
CA SER A 78 7.55 -9.75 4.65
C SER A 78 6.86 -8.45 4.24
N ALA A 79 7.12 -7.37 4.96
CA ALA A 79 6.64 -6.04 4.59
C ALA A 79 7.23 -5.58 3.24
N TYR A 80 8.47 -5.95 2.94
CA TYR A 80 9.10 -5.66 1.65
C TYR A 80 8.37 -6.35 0.48
N TYR A 81 7.93 -7.59 0.64
CA TYR A 81 7.11 -8.24 -0.38
C TYR A 81 5.84 -7.44 -0.67
N PHE A 82 5.15 -6.92 0.35
CA PHE A 82 3.95 -6.12 0.16
C PHE A 82 4.23 -4.77 -0.51
N LEU A 83 5.40 -4.17 -0.26
CA LEU A 83 5.85 -2.97 -0.97
C LEU A 83 6.02 -3.26 -2.47
N LYS A 84 6.76 -4.31 -2.81
CA LYS A 84 6.97 -4.75 -4.20
C LYS A 84 5.63 -5.06 -4.88
N ARG A 85 4.78 -5.86 -4.22
CA ARG A 85 3.46 -6.23 -4.74
C ARG A 85 2.60 -5.01 -5.04
N ALA A 86 2.49 -4.07 -4.10
CA ALA A 86 1.70 -2.86 -4.31
C ALA A 86 2.26 -1.97 -5.45
N PHE A 87 3.59 -1.93 -5.59
CA PHE A 87 4.25 -1.21 -6.69
C PHE A 87 3.84 -1.78 -8.05
N VAL A 88 3.98 -3.09 -8.26
CA VAL A 88 3.65 -3.73 -9.56
C VAL A 88 2.16 -3.79 -9.82
N ASP A 89 1.33 -4.05 -8.82
CA ASP A 89 -0.12 -4.05 -8.97
C ASP A 89 -0.63 -2.67 -9.37
N THR A 90 -0.17 -1.60 -8.71
CA THR A 90 -0.57 -0.23 -9.05
C THR A 90 -0.12 0.13 -10.46
N LYS A 91 1.10 -0.22 -10.86
CA LYS A 91 1.62 0.01 -12.22
C LYS A 91 0.76 -0.71 -13.27
N SER A 92 0.39 -1.96 -13.02
CA SER A 92 -0.41 -2.78 -13.93
C SER A 92 -1.86 -2.27 -14.03
N VAL A 93 -2.48 -1.95 -12.90
CA VAL A 93 -3.83 -1.37 -12.85
C VAL A 93 -3.89 -0.05 -13.63
N ASN A 94 -2.93 0.85 -13.42
CA ASN A 94 -2.87 2.12 -14.13
C ASN A 94 -2.74 1.93 -15.64
N LYS A 95 -1.93 0.96 -16.08
CA LYS A 95 -1.80 0.59 -17.50
C LYS A 95 -3.12 0.06 -18.07
N ILE A 96 -3.80 -0.85 -17.38
CA ILE A 96 -5.08 -1.44 -17.81
C ILE A 96 -6.17 -0.35 -17.91
N LEU A 97 -6.20 0.58 -16.96
CA LEU A 97 -7.19 1.65 -16.93
C LEU A 97 -6.81 2.86 -17.79
N SER A 98 -5.70 2.77 -18.54
CA SER A 98 -5.19 3.87 -19.37
C SER A 98 -5.08 5.20 -18.61
N GLN A 99 -4.78 5.12 -17.31
CA GLN A 99 -4.58 6.31 -16.49
C GLN A 99 -3.24 6.94 -16.88
N THR A 100 -3.32 8.11 -17.55
CA THR A 100 -2.14 8.93 -17.80
C THR A 100 -1.78 9.65 -16.52
N HIS A 101 -0.56 9.44 -16.03
CA HIS A 101 -0.06 10.17 -14.88
C HIS A 101 0.27 11.60 -15.29
N ASN A 102 -0.21 12.55 -14.50
CA ASN A 102 0.23 13.94 -14.63
C ASN A 102 1.74 14.01 -14.34
N ASN A 103 2.44 14.89 -15.04
CA ASN A 103 3.81 15.21 -14.69
C ASN A 103 3.85 15.68 -13.23
N ILE A 104 4.62 14.98 -12.42
CA ILE A 104 4.87 15.37 -11.03
C ILE A 104 6.22 16.08 -11.05
N ALA A 105 6.26 17.37 -10.69
CA ALA A 105 7.49 18.13 -10.63
C ALA A 105 8.49 17.46 -9.66
N ILE A 106 9.79 17.56 -9.95
CA ILE A 106 10.83 16.95 -9.12
C ILE A 106 10.75 17.39 -7.65
N SER A 107 10.43 18.67 -7.39
CA SER A 107 10.21 19.18 -6.03
C SER A 107 9.10 18.45 -5.29
N GLU A 108 8.01 18.13 -5.98
CA GLU A 108 6.90 17.38 -5.42
C GLU A 108 7.28 15.91 -5.19
N ILE A 109 8.05 15.28 -6.10
CA ILE A 109 8.61 13.95 -5.90
C ILE A 109 9.45 13.91 -4.62
N VAL A 110 10.38 14.86 -4.48
CA VAL A 110 11.24 14.97 -3.28
C VAL A 110 10.38 15.15 -2.02
N ARG A 111 9.37 16.03 -2.07
CA ARG A 111 8.46 16.25 -0.95
C ARG A 111 7.71 14.96 -0.56
N GLN A 112 7.21 14.20 -1.54
CA GLN A 112 6.52 12.94 -1.29
C GLN A 112 7.44 11.88 -0.69
N LEU A 113 8.67 11.76 -1.17
CA LEU A 113 9.66 10.82 -0.63
C LEU A 113 10.06 11.17 0.79
N LYS A 114 10.30 12.46 1.08
CA LYS A 114 10.56 12.93 2.46
C LYS A 114 9.39 12.61 3.39
N THR A 115 8.18 12.86 2.90
CA THR A 115 6.95 12.54 3.60
C THR A 115 6.88 11.06 3.96
N ALA A 116 7.15 10.17 3.01
CA ALA A 116 7.16 8.74 3.24
C ALA A 116 8.23 8.33 4.29
N LEU A 117 9.46 8.81 4.15
CA LEU A 117 10.54 8.52 5.11
C LEU A 117 10.23 9.04 6.52
N SER A 118 9.60 10.20 6.63
CA SER A 118 9.16 10.71 7.94
C SER A 118 8.04 9.86 8.53
N THR A 119 7.13 9.38 7.70
CA THR A 119 6.01 8.51 8.15
C THR A 119 6.53 7.20 8.72
N ILE A 120 7.53 6.56 8.08
CA ILE A 120 8.09 5.32 8.63
C ILE A 120 8.83 5.56 9.95
N ASN A 121 9.52 6.69 10.09
CA ASN A 121 10.18 7.03 11.36
C ASN A 121 9.16 7.20 12.50
N VAL A 122 8.06 7.89 12.24
CA VAL A 122 6.97 8.05 13.22
C VAL A 122 6.34 6.71 13.55
N LEU A 123 6.08 5.88 12.54
CA LEU A 123 5.55 4.54 12.73
C LEU A 123 6.48 3.68 13.61
N THR A 124 7.78 3.73 13.36
CA THR A 124 8.76 2.97 14.16
C THR A 124 8.81 3.46 15.61
N GLN A 125 8.76 4.76 15.85
CA GLN A 125 8.67 5.31 17.21
C GLN A 125 7.40 4.85 17.94
N TYR A 126 6.28 4.86 17.22
CA TYR A 126 5.02 4.35 17.75
C TYR A 126 5.10 2.85 18.07
N VAL A 127 5.70 2.05 17.20
CA VAL A 127 5.92 0.60 17.42
C VAL A 127 6.78 0.37 18.67
N ILE A 128 7.88 1.11 18.82
CA ILE A 128 8.74 1.05 20.01
C ILE A 128 7.94 1.38 21.27
N TYR A 129 7.13 2.45 21.22
CA TYR A 129 6.28 2.82 22.34
C TYR A 129 5.28 1.72 22.70
N VAL A 130 4.60 1.16 21.70
CA VAL A 130 3.65 0.05 21.91
C VAL A 130 4.36 -1.17 22.49
N ASN A 131 5.49 -1.56 21.91
CA ASN A 131 6.25 -2.73 22.36
C ASN A 131 6.68 -2.59 23.83
N ASN A 132 7.17 -1.41 24.22
CA ASN A 132 7.66 -1.18 25.58
C ASN A 132 6.56 -1.05 26.63
N ASN A 133 5.33 -0.75 26.22
CA ASN A 133 4.22 -0.49 27.13
C ASN A 133 3.05 -1.48 26.97
N PHE A 134 3.22 -2.53 26.15
CA PHE A 134 2.12 -3.42 25.78
C PHE A 134 1.37 -4.01 26.96
N GLU A 135 2.10 -4.49 27.95
CA GLU A 135 1.55 -5.08 29.18
C GLU A 135 0.74 -4.07 30.04
N THR A 136 0.99 -2.76 29.85
CA THR A 136 0.28 -1.71 30.59
C THR A 136 -1.03 -1.31 29.93
N PHE A 137 -1.24 -1.68 28.65
CA PHE A 137 -2.47 -1.38 27.96
C PHE A 137 -3.54 -2.40 28.34
N ASP A 138 -4.55 -1.98 29.05
CA ASP A 138 -5.70 -2.81 29.41
C ASP A 138 -6.51 -3.21 28.15
N LYS A 139 -5.89 -4.06 27.30
CA LYS A 139 -6.42 -4.63 26.03
C LYS A 139 -6.72 -3.62 24.93
N LYS A 140 -6.39 -2.35 25.08
CA LYS A 140 -6.58 -1.34 24.04
C LYS A 140 -5.26 -0.66 23.72
N ILE A 141 -4.66 -1.02 22.58
CA ILE A 141 -3.51 -0.31 22.05
C ILE A 141 -3.96 1.09 21.64
N PRO A 142 -3.32 2.18 22.14
CA PRO A 142 -3.70 3.55 21.79
C PRO A 142 -3.44 3.81 20.30
N LYS A 143 -4.25 4.65 19.67
CA LYS A 143 -4.03 5.07 18.28
C LYS A 143 -2.73 5.86 18.13
N PRO A 144 -2.07 5.82 16.96
CA PRO A 144 -0.93 6.69 16.67
C PRO A 144 -1.19 8.17 16.93
N SER A 145 -2.38 8.68 16.64
CA SER A 145 -2.79 10.07 16.94
C SER A 145 -2.78 10.38 18.44
N GLU A 146 -3.20 9.45 19.28
CA GLU A 146 -3.20 9.60 20.73
C GLU A 146 -1.76 9.62 21.28
N PHE A 147 -0.88 8.79 20.70
CA PHE A 147 0.55 8.77 21.02
C PHE A 147 1.23 10.09 20.65
N MET A 148 1.03 10.55 19.41
CA MET A 148 1.65 11.78 18.89
C MET A 148 1.21 13.02 19.69
N GLY A 149 -0.05 13.10 20.12
CA GLY A 149 -0.56 14.19 20.95
C GLY A 149 0.10 14.26 22.32
N LYS A 150 0.64 13.14 22.83
CA LYS A 150 1.36 13.09 24.12
C LYS A 150 2.86 13.34 23.98
N ALA A 151 3.44 12.95 22.85
CA ALA A 151 4.90 12.92 22.68
C ALA A 151 5.50 14.24 22.18
N GLN A 152 4.68 15.29 21.87
CA GLN A 152 5.16 16.51 21.21
C GLN A 152 6.27 16.16 20.21
N LEU A 153 5.94 15.35 19.20
CA LEU A 153 6.91 15.02 18.16
C LEU A 153 7.25 16.33 17.45
N GLU A 154 8.34 16.96 17.88
CA GLU A 154 9.00 17.98 17.11
C GLU A 154 9.48 17.34 15.83
N ALA A 155 8.64 17.43 14.80
CA ALA A 155 8.96 17.00 13.43
C ALA A 155 10.09 17.85 12.80
N GLU A 156 10.83 18.58 13.61
CA GLU A 156 11.92 19.45 13.17
C GLU A 156 13.25 18.72 12.94
N SER A 157 13.41 17.52 13.49
CA SER A 157 14.58 16.72 13.16
C SER A 157 14.16 15.56 12.25
N PHE A 158 14.33 15.74 10.96
CA PHE A 158 14.55 14.63 10.05
C PHE A 158 15.74 13.86 10.65
N SER A 159 15.44 12.84 11.43
CA SER A 159 16.50 11.99 11.96
C SER A 159 17.24 11.43 10.75
N GLU A 160 18.52 11.77 10.61
CA GLU A 160 19.37 11.30 9.52
C GLU A 160 19.43 9.77 9.45
N ASN A 161 18.93 9.10 10.49
CA ASN A 161 18.89 7.66 10.60
C ASN A 161 17.46 7.16 10.65
N VAL A 162 17.02 6.43 9.62
CA VAL A 162 15.81 5.61 9.71
C VAL A 162 16.01 4.60 10.84
N ASN A 163 15.16 4.66 11.86
CA ASN A 163 15.19 3.64 12.88
C ASN A 163 14.59 2.36 12.29
N VAL A 164 15.42 1.34 12.17
CA VAL A 164 15.11 0.07 11.49
C VAL A 164 14.72 -1.06 12.44
N GLN A 165 14.47 -0.72 13.71
CA GLN A 165 14.06 -1.71 14.69
C GLN A 165 12.69 -2.30 14.31
N PHE A 166 12.57 -3.62 14.33
CA PHE A 166 11.37 -4.40 13.95
C PHE A 166 11.01 -4.42 12.45
N ILE A 167 11.83 -3.85 11.57
CA ILE A 167 11.65 -3.89 10.11
C ILE A 167 12.49 -5.04 9.54
N ASP A 168 11.98 -5.70 8.49
CA ASP A 168 12.79 -6.72 7.78
C ASP A 168 13.99 -6.09 7.05
N GLU A 169 15.05 -6.88 6.86
CA GLU A 169 16.33 -6.39 6.33
C GLU A 169 16.21 -5.83 4.92
N ASP A 170 15.36 -6.43 4.07
CA ASP A 170 15.18 -5.99 2.69
C ASP A 170 14.47 -4.64 2.63
N LEU A 171 13.41 -4.47 3.42
CA LEU A 171 12.71 -3.17 3.52
C LEU A 171 13.64 -2.11 4.11
N THR A 172 14.43 -2.47 5.13
CA THR A 172 15.44 -1.59 5.72
C THR A 172 16.43 -1.11 4.67
N SER A 173 17.02 -2.02 3.91
CA SER A 173 18.02 -1.72 2.87
C SER A 173 17.42 -0.81 1.80
N PHE A 174 16.19 -1.07 1.38
CA PHE A 174 15.47 -0.23 0.42
C PHE A 174 15.21 1.19 0.96
N LEU A 175 14.73 1.31 2.20
CA LEU A 175 14.46 2.62 2.82
C LEU A 175 15.73 3.45 3.01
N LEU A 176 16.86 2.83 3.36
CA LEU A 176 18.16 3.50 3.46
C LEU A 176 18.66 3.99 2.10
N ALA A 177 18.48 3.18 1.04
CA ALA A 177 18.81 3.59 -0.32
C ALA A 177 17.93 4.77 -0.78
N LEU A 178 16.63 4.73 -0.48
CA LEU A 178 15.71 5.82 -0.79
C LEU A 178 16.06 7.10 -0.01
N GLN A 179 16.45 6.98 1.25
CA GLN A 179 16.92 8.11 2.07
C GLN A 179 18.21 8.71 1.51
N SER A 180 19.17 7.87 1.12
CA SER A 180 20.41 8.32 0.49
C SER A 180 20.11 9.13 -0.78
N TYR A 181 19.22 8.64 -1.64
CA TYR A 181 18.80 9.37 -2.83
C TYR A 181 18.17 10.73 -2.49
N VAL A 182 17.25 10.79 -1.52
CA VAL A 182 16.62 12.04 -1.09
C VAL A 182 17.65 13.03 -0.55
N ASN A 183 18.65 12.57 0.18
CA ASN A 183 19.72 13.40 0.72
C ASN A 183 20.61 14.01 -0.37
N THR A 184 20.88 13.29 -1.46
CA THR A 184 21.65 13.86 -2.60
C THR A 184 20.91 15.03 -3.23
N LEU A 185 19.58 14.93 -3.36
CA LEU A 185 18.75 16.01 -3.93
C LEU A 185 18.58 17.21 -2.99
N ASN A 186 18.67 17.01 -1.67
CA ASN A 186 18.56 18.09 -0.68
C ASN A 186 19.75 19.04 -0.67
N GLY A 187 20.95 18.56 -1.01
CA GLY A 187 22.15 19.39 -1.11
C GLY A 187 22.02 20.50 -2.17
N GLU A 188 21.16 20.30 -3.14
CA GLU A 188 20.93 21.23 -4.26
C GLU A 188 19.73 22.18 -4.03
N ASN A 189 18.76 21.79 -3.21
CA ASN A 189 17.51 22.53 -3.01
C ASN A 189 17.17 22.62 -1.52
N ASN A 190 17.47 23.74 -0.88
CA ASN A 190 17.13 24.06 0.53
C ASN A 190 15.61 24.11 0.78
N LEU A 191 14.90 22.99 0.56
CA LEU A 191 13.47 22.87 0.78
C LEU A 191 13.18 22.67 2.28
N LYS A 192 13.01 23.80 2.99
CA LYS A 192 12.44 23.84 4.35
C LYS A 192 10.92 23.70 4.27
N ASP A 193 10.43 22.59 3.75
CA ASP A 193 9.00 22.34 3.73
C ASP A 193 8.54 21.82 5.10
N LYS A 194 7.56 22.53 5.69
CA LYS A 194 6.86 22.03 6.86
C LYS A 194 6.06 20.78 6.45
N LEU A 195 6.44 19.65 7.02
CA LEU A 195 5.70 18.41 6.82
C LEU A 195 4.28 18.55 7.39
N ASN A 196 3.30 18.05 6.67
CA ASN A 196 1.91 18.06 7.14
C ASN A 196 1.68 16.91 8.14
N ILE A 197 2.04 17.13 9.40
CA ILE A 197 1.92 16.17 10.49
C ILE A 197 0.48 15.62 10.61
N GLN A 198 -0.52 16.47 10.40
CA GLN A 198 -1.93 16.10 10.55
C GLN A 198 -2.35 15.05 9.50
N GLY A 199 -1.86 15.17 8.26
CA GLY A 199 -2.09 14.17 7.22
C GLY A 199 -1.48 12.80 7.55
N PHE A 200 -0.29 12.79 8.18
CA PHE A 200 0.35 11.54 8.63
C PHE A 200 -0.42 10.84 9.71
N THR A 201 -0.93 11.58 10.67
CA THR A 201 -1.67 11.04 11.80
C THR A 201 -2.87 10.24 11.34
N HIS A 202 -3.67 10.79 10.42
CA HIS A 202 -4.82 10.08 9.86
C HIS A 202 -4.41 8.81 9.09
N LEU A 203 -3.32 8.88 8.33
CA LEU A 203 -2.79 7.72 7.61
C LEU A 203 -2.38 6.60 8.57
N LEU A 204 -1.63 6.94 9.61
CA LEU A 204 -1.17 5.99 10.62
C LEU A 204 -2.34 5.41 11.44
N ASP A 205 -3.36 6.20 11.74
CA ASP A 205 -4.58 5.72 12.39
C ASP A 205 -5.33 4.70 11.51
N SER A 206 -5.41 4.95 10.20
CA SER A 206 -6.03 4.00 9.27
C SER A 206 -5.24 2.68 9.15
N ILE A 207 -3.91 2.75 9.14
CA ILE A 207 -3.05 1.55 9.19
C ILE A 207 -3.27 0.79 10.50
N HIS A 208 -3.30 1.50 11.63
CA HIS A 208 -3.58 0.93 12.95
C HIS A 208 -4.93 0.21 12.99
N GLU A 209 -6.00 0.86 12.53
CA GLU A 209 -7.35 0.26 12.50
C GLU A 209 -7.38 -1.01 11.64
N THR A 210 -6.72 -0.99 10.50
CA THR A 210 -6.60 -2.16 9.62
C THR A 210 -5.81 -3.29 10.29
N ALA A 211 -4.70 -2.99 10.96
CA ALA A 211 -3.91 -3.96 11.70
C ALA A 211 -4.70 -4.57 12.86
N MET A 212 -5.45 -3.75 13.60
CA MET A 212 -6.33 -4.22 14.68
C MET A 212 -7.42 -5.16 14.20
N ILE A 213 -8.04 -4.85 13.05
CA ILE A 213 -9.06 -5.73 12.44
C ILE A 213 -8.43 -7.06 12.02
N SER A 214 -7.25 -7.02 11.42
CA SER A 214 -6.56 -8.22 10.93
C SER A 214 -6.17 -9.16 12.08
N THR A 215 -5.66 -8.63 13.17
CA THR A 215 -5.26 -9.42 14.35
C THR A 215 -6.46 -9.93 15.15
N ASN A 216 -7.52 -9.13 15.30
CA ASN A 216 -8.73 -9.56 16.01
C ASN A 216 -9.53 -10.63 15.25
N ASN A 217 -9.43 -10.71 13.93
CA ASN A 217 -10.13 -11.74 13.14
C ASN A 217 -9.45 -13.12 13.22
N ILE A 218 -8.21 -13.20 13.65
CA ILE A 218 -7.43 -14.46 13.75
C ILE A 218 -7.59 -15.09 15.14
N SER A 219 -7.67 -14.29 16.17
CA SER A 219 -7.84 -14.75 17.55
C SER A 219 -9.23 -14.45 18.06
N SER A 220 -9.97 -15.50 18.41
CA SER A 220 -11.20 -15.32 19.21
C SER A 220 -10.85 -14.65 20.55
N THR A 221 -10.99 -13.34 20.59
CA THR A 221 -11.28 -12.51 21.78
C THR A 221 -10.29 -12.40 22.94
N LYS A 222 -9.08 -12.99 22.98
CA LYS A 222 -8.34 -12.87 24.25
C LYS A 222 -6.97 -12.23 24.24
N ASP A 223 -6.16 -12.39 23.20
CA ASP A 223 -4.82 -11.82 23.23
C ASP A 223 -4.38 -11.40 21.82
N ILE A 224 -4.21 -10.09 21.61
CA ILE A 224 -3.59 -9.57 20.41
C ILE A 224 -2.15 -10.09 20.41
N ASP A 225 -1.77 -10.83 19.38
CA ASP A 225 -0.36 -11.14 19.16
C ASP A 225 0.35 -9.85 18.74
N LEU A 226 1.21 -9.35 19.63
CA LEU A 226 1.94 -8.11 19.41
C LEU A 226 2.84 -8.18 18.17
N THR A 227 3.43 -9.36 17.91
CA THR A 227 4.29 -9.57 16.76
C THR A 227 3.50 -9.46 15.46
N ASP A 228 2.34 -10.12 15.39
CA ASP A 228 1.45 -10.05 14.22
C ASP A 228 0.90 -8.64 14.02
N TYR A 229 0.60 -7.95 15.11
CA TYR A 229 0.15 -6.55 15.06
C TYR A 229 1.22 -5.63 14.49
N ILE A 230 2.46 -5.70 15.00
CA ILE A 230 3.59 -4.91 14.52
C ILE A 230 3.87 -5.20 13.03
N GLN A 231 3.90 -6.47 12.66
CA GLN A 231 4.07 -6.85 11.26
C GLN A 231 2.95 -6.31 10.36
N SER A 232 1.71 -6.32 10.84
CA SER A 232 0.57 -5.78 10.10
C SER A 232 0.68 -4.27 9.88
N LEU A 233 1.21 -3.52 10.84
CA LEU A 233 1.50 -2.10 10.69
C LEU A 233 2.51 -1.83 9.56
N TYR A 234 3.63 -2.53 9.54
CA TYR A 234 4.65 -2.36 8.50
C TYR A 234 4.16 -2.84 7.13
N LYS A 235 3.38 -3.91 7.06
CA LYS A 235 2.73 -4.36 5.81
C LYS A 235 1.77 -3.30 5.27
N GLY A 236 0.94 -2.71 6.13
CA GLY A 236 0.02 -1.63 5.75
C GLY A 236 0.75 -0.40 5.20
N TYR A 237 1.82 0.03 5.88
CA TYR A 237 2.68 1.10 5.40
C TYR A 237 3.32 0.77 4.04
N SER A 238 3.85 -0.44 3.89
CA SER A 238 4.51 -0.90 2.67
C SER A 238 3.58 -0.92 1.45
N LEU A 239 2.32 -1.33 1.64
CA LEU A 239 1.31 -1.26 0.58
C LEU A 239 1.08 0.17 0.09
N LEU A 240 1.00 1.13 1.00
CA LEU A 240 0.82 2.54 0.66
C LEU A 240 2.05 3.12 -0.04
N LEU A 241 3.24 2.85 0.52
CA LEU A 241 4.50 3.30 -0.07
C LEU A 241 4.70 2.72 -1.47
N GLY A 242 4.48 1.41 -1.66
CA GLY A 242 4.62 0.77 -2.96
C GLY A 242 3.70 1.38 -4.02
N SER A 243 2.44 1.65 -3.67
CA SER A 243 1.51 2.33 -4.56
C SER A 243 1.99 3.75 -4.91
N GLN A 244 2.45 4.52 -3.93
CA GLN A 244 2.98 5.88 -4.15
C GLN A 244 4.21 5.88 -5.05
N LEU A 245 5.15 4.96 -4.82
CA LEU A 245 6.36 4.83 -5.63
C LEU A 245 6.05 4.44 -7.08
N SER A 246 4.99 3.67 -7.32
CA SER A 246 4.51 3.36 -8.67
C SER A 246 4.06 4.61 -9.43
N PHE A 247 3.38 5.54 -8.78
CA PHE A 247 3.01 6.83 -9.39
C PHE A 247 4.24 7.67 -9.70
N ILE A 248 5.19 7.76 -8.76
CA ILE A 248 6.45 8.47 -8.95
C ILE A 248 7.24 7.88 -10.13
N TYR A 249 7.38 6.55 -10.18
CA TYR A 249 8.08 5.84 -11.27
C TYR A 249 7.52 6.18 -12.65
N SER A 250 6.23 6.35 -12.74
CA SER A 250 5.52 6.63 -14.00
C SER A 250 5.59 8.11 -14.42
N SER A 251 6.10 9.00 -13.57
CA SER A 251 6.29 10.42 -13.92
C SER A 251 7.45 10.64 -14.87
N TYR A 252 7.30 11.60 -15.81
CA TYR A 252 8.38 11.97 -16.74
C TYR A 252 9.56 12.63 -16.04
N ASP A 253 9.31 13.38 -14.98
CA ASP A 253 10.34 14.14 -14.24
C ASP A 253 11.11 13.26 -13.23
N THR A 254 10.82 11.98 -13.15
CA THR A 254 11.56 11.05 -12.30
C THR A 254 12.97 10.86 -12.85
N THR A 255 13.99 11.10 -12.04
CA THR A 255 15.39 10.97 -12.46
C THR A 255 15.73 9.52 -12.80
N HIS A 256 16.82 9.34 -13.59
CA HIS A 256 17.29 8.02 -13.98
C HIS A 256 17.67 7.18 -12.75
N GLU A 257 18.38 7.76 -11.80
CA GLU A 257 18.84 7.10 -10.57
C GLU A 257 17.67 6.60 -9.73
N LEU A 258 16.60 7.40 -9.62
CA LEU A 258 15.39 6.96 -8.91
C LEU A 258 14.67 5.84 -9.68
N LYS A 259 14.61 5.93 -11.00
CA LYS A 259 14.03 4.85 -11.82
C LYS A 259 14.80 3.54 -11.68
N GLU A 260 16.13 3.59 -11.66
CA GLU A 260 16.96 2.40 -11.41
C GLU A 260 16.71 1.81 -10.02
N LEU A 261 16.59 2.64 -8.99
CA LEU A 261 16.26 2.17 -7.64
C LEU A 261 14.88 1.49 -7.62
N LEU A 262 13.88 2.08 -8.29
CA LEU A 262 12.50 1.60 -8.26
C LEU A 262 12.24 0.40 -9.19
N VAL A 263 13.04 0.22 -10.26
CA VAL A 263 12.85 -0.92 -11.18
C VAL A 263 13.07 -2.24 -10.46
N ASN A 264 13.97 -2.29 -9.49
CA ASN A 264 14.24 -3.47 -8.67
C ASN A 264 13.00 -3.94 -7.86
N LEU A 265 12.03 -3.05 -7.64
CA LEU A 265 10.75 -3.42 -7.03
C LEU A 265 9.86 -4.27 -7.97
N SER A 266 10.18 -4.33 -9.26
CA SER A 266 9.44 -5.15 -10.23
C SER A 266 9.98 -6.58 -10.34
N ASP A 267 11.13 -6.87 -9.72
CA ASP A 267 11.79 -8.15 -9.84
C ASP A 267 11.25 -9.14 -8.79
N GLU A 268 10.95 -10.36 -9.23
CA GLU A 268 10.60 -11.49 -8.36
C GLU A 268 9.45 -11.24 -7.35
N VAL A 269 8.31 -10.75 -7.82
CA VAL A 269 7.10 -10.57 -6.98
C VAL A 269 6.14 -11.75 -7.09
#